data_d7d5ec815943288ae55887bfb679a7d1
#
_entry.id   d7d5ec815943288ae55887bfb679a7d1
#
_cell.length_a   1.000
_cell.length_b   1.000
_cell.length_c   1.000
_cell.angle_alpha   90.00
_cell.angle_beta   90.00
_cell.angle_gamma   90.00
#
_symmetry.space_group_name_H-M   'P 1'
#
loop_
_entity.id
_entity.type
_entity.pdbx_description
1 polymer ?
#
loop_
_entity_poly.entity_id
_entity_poly.type
_entity_poly.pdbx_seq_one_letter_code
_entity_poly.pdbx_strand_id
1 'polypeptide(L)'
;DAEQAKTFLHQLDLGLLLEVIDVESDDLDPLEAVAVTEDYKPLDIECATVGLALLRGIRQRYPDWRLLLDGDGGDENLKDYPIEENGELTIRSVVSNSMLYQEGWGVDAIKHSATYSGGLSRGCVRTYAPAQRFGFSGLSPFTRPSLIRIAEGIPFDALTAGSTEKLYALKGELVRRGMRARYGVDFPVFEKRRFQHGALDARAFSRRFSASVDEYRAHWLSLHVAHT
;
A
#
# COMPACT_ATOMS: atom_id res chain seq x y z
N ASP A 1 -9.24 7.52 -7.56
CA ASP A 1 -7.78 7.80 -7.56
C ASP A 1 -7.32 8.54 -8.81
N ALA A 2 -7.86 8.24 -10.01
CA ALA A 2 -7.45 8.90 -11.25
C ALA A 2 -7.56 10.43 -11.19
N GLU A 3 -8.64 10.98 -10.66
CA GLU A 3 -8.82 12.44 -10.52
C GLU A 3 -7.82 13.07 -9.54
N GLN A 4 -7.47 12.35 -8.48
CA GLN A 4 -6.45 12.82 -7.53
C GLN A 4 -5.05 12.80 -8.17
N ALA A 5 -4.73 11.73 -8.90
CA ALA A 5 -3.47 11.62 -9.65
C ALA A 5 -3.38 12.72 -10.72
N LYS A 6 -4.48 13.00 -11.43
CA LYS A 6 -4.58 14.09 -12.41
C LYS A 6 -4.29 15.44 -11.79
N THR A 7 -4.95 15.75 -10.66
CA THR A 7 -4.74 17.00 -9.93
C THR A 7 -3.28 17.14 -9.49
N PHE A 8 -2.72 16.08 -8.93
CA PHE A 8 -1.34 16.02 -8.48
C PHE A 8 -0.33 16.28 -9.60
N LEU A 9 -0.47 15.55 -10.71
CA LEU A 9 0.46 15.67 -11.84
C LEU A 9 0.32 17.02 -12.54
N HIS A 10 -0.88 17.56 -12.65
CA HIS A 10 -1.07 18.92 -13.22
C HIS A 10 -0.39 20.00 -12.39
N GLN A 11 -0.44 19.91 -11.06
CA GLN A 11 0.25 20.87 -10.17
C GLN A 11 1.78 20.84 -10.34
N LEU A 12 2.32 19.74 -10.82
CA LEU A 12 3.75 19.56 -11.07
C LEU A 12 4.14 19.74 -12.55
N ASP A 13 3.21 20.15 -13.41
CA ASP A 13 3.39 20.19 -14.87
C ASP A 13 3.79 18.84 -15.50
N LEU A 14 3.31 17.75 -14.90
CA LEU A 14 3.57 16.37 -15.29
C LEU A 14 2.32 15.66 -15.82
N GLY A 15 1.25 16.41 -16.12
CA GLY A 15 -0.03 15.84 -16.53
C GLY A 15 0.04 14.95 -17.77
N LEU A 16 0.99 15.20 -18.66
CA LEU A 16 1.22 14.36 -19.83
C LEU A 16 1.71 12.94 -19.52
N LEU A 17 2.20 12.70 -18.29
CA LEU A 17 2.66 11.37 -17.85
C LEU A 17 1.53 10.52 -17.26
N LEU A 18 0.32 11.09 -17.08
CA LEU A 18 -0.80 10.34 -16.55
C LEU A 18 -1.41 9.46 -17.62
N GLU A 19 -1.49 8.18 -17.32
CA GLU A 19 -2.38 7.26 -18.01
C GLU A 19 -3.37 6.63 -17.04
N VAL A 20 -4.58 6.44 -17.51
CA VAL A 20 -5.67 5.80 -16.77
C VAL A 20 -6.00 4.48 -17.45
N ILE A 21 -6.07 3.43 -16.67
CA ILE A 21 -6.58 2.12 -17.08
C ILE A 21 -8.00 2.01 -16.54
N ASP A 22 -8.97 2.06 -17.45
CA ASP A 22 -10.37 1.82 -17.11
C ASP A 22 -10.63 0.32 -17.02
N VAL A 23 -11.28 -0.11 -15.95
CA VAL A 23 -11.59 -1.51 -15.69
C VAL A 23 -13.05 -1.62 -15.29
N GLU A 24 -13.78 -2.51 -15.95
CA GLU A 24 -15.14 -2.83 -15.57
C GLU A 24 -15.16 -3.63 -14.26
N SER A 25 -16.15 -3.36 -13.40
CA SER A 25 -16.25 -4.05 -12.10
C SER A 25 -16.37 -5.58 -12.24
N ASP A 26 -16.88 -6.04 -13.36
CA ASP A 26 -17.09 -7.46 -13.66
C ASP A 26 -15.79 -8.18 -14.05
N ASP A 27 -14.75 -7.43 -14.47
CA ASP A 27 -13.42 -7.97 -14.76
C ASP A 27 -12.57 -8.21 -13.51
N LEU A 28 -13.06 -7.80 -12.35
CA LEU A 28 -12.39 -8.02 -11.08
C LEU A 28 -12.72 -9.44 -10.57
N ASP A 29 -11.70 -10.27 -10.39
CA ASP A 29 -11.84 -11.63 -9.86
C ASP A 29 -11.08 -11.81 -8.54
N PRO A 30 -11.77 -11.74 -7.39
CA PRO A 30 -11.15 -12.00 -6.10
C PRO A 30 -10.60 -13.42 -5.93
N LEU A 31 -11.17 -14.41 -6.63
CA LEU A 31 -10.69 -15.80 -6.54
C LEU A 31 -9.38 -15.98 -7.31
N GLU A 32 -9.19 -15.28 -8.44
CA GLU A 32 -7.87 -15.19 -9.09
C GLU A 32 -6.83 -14.60 -8.13
N ALA A 33 -7.21 -13.57 -7.37
CA ALA A 33 -6.31 -12.95 -6.39
C ALA A 33 -5.90 -13.94 -5.29
N VAL A 34 -6.82 -14.77 -4.76
CA VAL A 34 -6.49 -15.83 -3.80
C VAL A 34 -5.43 -16.78 -4.37
N ALA A 35 -5.59 -17.20 -5.62
CA ALA A 35 -4.66 -18.10 -6.28
C ALA A 35 -3.27 -17.48 -6.51
N VAL A 36 -3.24 -16.20 -6.90
CA VAL A 36 -1.99 -15.49 -7.24
C VAL A 36 -1.21 -15.08 -6.00
N THR A 37 -1.90 -14.65 -4.95
CA THR A 37 -1.25 -14.18 -3.71
C THR A 37 -0.95 -15.30 -2.73
N GLU A 38 -1.54 -16.47 -2.94
CA GLU A 38 -1.49 -17.59 -1.98
C GLU A 38 -1.94 -17.17 -0.57
N ASP A 39 -2.87 -16.23 -0.49
CA ASP A 39 -3.44 -15.69 0.74
C ASP A 39 -4.99 -15.72 0.68
N TYR A 40 -5.63 -15.58 1.81
CA TYR A 40 -7.09 -15.55 1.95
C TYR A 40 -7.59 -14.43 2.87
N LYS A 41 -6.71 -13.50 3.29
CA LYS A 41 -7.11 -12.35 4.08
C LYS A 41 -7.86 -11.34 3.21
N PRO A 42 -9.10 -10.95 3.56
CA PRO A 42 -9.93 -10.10 2.70
C PRO A 42 -9.21 -8.84 2.22
N LEU A 43 -8.53 -8.12 3.12
CA LEU A 43 -7.84 -6.89 2.75
C LEU A 43 -6.70 -7.10 1.73
N ASP A 44 -5.98 -8.21 1.82
CA ASP A 44 -4.92 -8.54 0.87
C ASP A 44 -5.52 -8.93 -0.48
N ILE A 45 -6.62 -9.69 -0.48
CA ILE A 45 -7.37 -10.06 -1.68
C ILE A 45 -7.98 -8.84 -2.38
N GLU A 46 -8.60 -7.93 -1.64
CA GLU A 46 -9.15 -6.67 -2.19
C GLU A 46 -8.07 -5.87 -2.94
N CYS A 47 -6.92 -5.66 -2.29
CA CYS A 47 -5.81 -4.91 -2.90
C CYS A 47 -5.25 -5.62 -4.13
N ALA A 48 -4.99 -6.92 -4.03
CA ALA A 48 -4.43 -7.71 -5.11
C ALA A 48 -5.36 -7.81 -6.31
N THR A 49 -6.69 -7.93 -6.09
CA THR A 49 -7.70 -7.98 -7.17
C THR A 49 -7.65 -6.72 -8.03
N VAL A 50 -7.66 -5.55 -7.41
CA VAL A 50 -7.55 -4.27 -8.13
C VAL A 50 -6.18 -4.15 -8.80
N GLY A 51 -5.12 -4.58 -8.13
CA GLY A 51 -3.77 -4.63 -8.67
C GLY A 51 -3.66 -5.52 -9.92
N LEU A 52 -4.27 -6.71 -9.92
CA LEU A 52 -4.30 -7.63 -11.06
C LEU A 52 -4.99 -6.98 -12.27
N ALA A 53 -6.13 -6.34 -12.07
CA ALA A 53 -6.85 -5.67 -13.15
C ALA A 53 -6.04 -4.52 -13.76
N LEU A 54 -5.43 -3.67 -12.92
CA LEU A 54 -4.54 -2.61 -13.37
C LEU A 54 -3.35 -3.16 -14.16
N LEU A 55 -2.66 -4.16 -13.62
CA LEU A 55 -1.47 -4.75 -14.26
C LEU A 55 -1.79 -5.48 -15.56
N ARG A 56 -2.97 -6.11 -15.65
CA ARG A 56 -3.48 -6.68 -16.89
C ARG A 56 -3.64 -5.61 -17.98
N GLY A 57 -4.26 -4.47 -17.64
CA GLY A 57 -4.42 -3.34 -18.54
C GLY A 57 -3.09 -2.72 -18.96
N ILE A 58 -2.14 -2.58 -18.02
CA ILE A 58 -0.78 -2.11 -18.33
C ILE A 58 -0.09 -3.08 -19.30
N ARG A 59 -0.17 -4.40 -19.06
CA ARG A 59 0.44 -5.40 -19.92
C ARG A 59 -0.12 -5.39 -21.33
N GLN A 60 -1.44 -5.18 -21.48
CA GLN A 60 -2.08 -5.09 -22.78
C GLN A 60 -1.60 -3.84 -23.55
N ARG A 61 -1.44 -2.72 -22.88
CA ARG A 61 -1.02 -1.46 -23.47
C ARG A 61 0.49 -1.39 -23.74
N TYR A 62 1.29 -1.99 -22.85
CA TYR A 62 2.76 -1.95 -22.86
C TYR A 62 3.35 -3.36 -22.77
N PRO A 63 3.30 -4.17 -23.82
CA PRO A 63 3.71 -5.58 -23.79
C PRO A 63 5.20 -5.79 -23.49
N ASP A 64 6.04 -4.78 -23.75
CA ASP A 64 7.48 -4.85 -23.56
C ASP A 64 7.98 -4.34 -22.21
N TRP A 65 7.12 -3.70 -21.44
CA TRP A 65 7.52 -3.22 -20.11
C TRP A 65 7.75 -4.37 -19.13
N ARG A 66 8.78 -4.23 -18.31
CA ARG A 66 9.20 -5.28 -17.37
C ARG A 66 9.36 -4.78 -15.93
N LEU A 67 9.51 -3.49 -15.73
CA LEU A 67 9.73 -2.89 -14.42
C LEU A 67 8.48 -2.19 -13.93
N LEU A 68 8.17 -2.38 -12.65
CA LEU A 68 7.11 -1.70 -11.92
C LEU A 68 7.73 -0.96 -10.74
N LEU A 69 7.50 0.35 -10.67
CA LEU A 69 7.78 1.14 -9.47
C LEU A 69 6.46 1.42 -8.76
N ASP A 70 6.44 1.20 -7.45
CA ASP A 70 5.26 1.40 -6.62
C ASP A 70 5.59 2.22 -5.35
N GLY A 71 4.57 2.49 -4.55
CA GLY A 71 4.66 3.28 -3.33
C GLY A 71 4.59 2.46 -2.03
N ASP A 72 4.67 1.14 -2.11
CA ASP A 72 4.58 0.27 -0.93
C ASP A 72 5.66 0.63 0.10
N GLY A 73 5.29 0.62 1.37
CA GLY A 73 6.18 0.99 2.47
C GLY A 73 6.23 2.50 2.77
N GLY A 74 5.65 3.34 1.92
CA GLY A 74 5.62 4.78 2.18
C GLY A 74 4.88 5.13 3.46
N ASP A 75 3.70 4.56 3.65
CA ASP A 75 2.88 4.77 4.85
C ASP A 75 3.54 4.15 6.09
N GLU A 76 4.05 2.95 5.97
CA GLU A 76 4.72 2.23 7.05
C GLU A 76 5.94 2.99 7.57
N ASN A 77 6.75 3.50 6.68
CA ASN A 77 7.98 4.20 7.04
C ASN A 77 7.74 5.64 7.50
N LEU A 78 6.76 6.33 6.94
CA LEU A 78 6.41 7.71 7.29
C LEU A 78 5.27 7.83 8.30
N LYS A 79 4.74 6.68 8.78
CA LYS A 79 3.72 6.59 9.84
C LYS A 79 2.38 7.25 9.49
N ASP A 80 1.94 7.11 8.25
CA ASP A 80 0.64 7.61 7.79
C ASP A 80 -0.41 6.50 7.81
N TYR A 81 -0.66 5.95 8.98
CA TYR A 81 -1.65 4.89 9.18
C TYR A 81 -2.89 5.43 9.89
N PRO A 82 -4.11 5.01 9.49
CA PRO A 82 -5.36 5.42 10.13
C PRO A 82 -5.53 4.72 11.49
N ILE A 83 -4.80 5.18 12.50
CA ILE A 83 -4.83 4.63 13.85
C ILE A 83 -6.20 4.82 14.49
N GLU A 84 -6.89 5.91 14.15
CA GLU A 84 -8.22 6.23 14.67
C GLU A 84 -9.31 5.23 14.23
N GLU A 85 -9.14 4.55 13.12
CA GLU A 85 -10.09 3.52 12.67
C GLU A 85 -10.11 2.31 13.62
N ASN A 86 -9.10 2.19 14.48
CA ASN A 86 -9.04 1.17 15.51
C ASN A 86 -8.86 1.82 16.87
N GLY A 87 -9.94 1.96 17.63
CA GLY A 87 -9.95 2.63 18.93
C GLY A 87 -9.03 2.03 19.99
N GLU A 88 -8.51 0.82 19.77
CA GLU A 88 -7.53 0.19 20.65
C GLU A 88 -6.08 0.59 20.30
N LEU A 89 -5.86 1.12 19.10
CA LEU A 89 -4.54 1.51 18.62
C LEU A 89 -4.30 2.99 18.90
N THR A 90 -3.43 3.25 19.85
CA THR A 90 -2.91 4.59 20.14
C THR A 90 -1.42 4.63 19.77
N ILE A 91 -0.87 5.83 19.62
CA ILE A 91 0.59 5.97 19.43
C ILE A 91 1.36 5.24 20.52
N ARG A 92 0.90 5.34 21.76
CA ARG A 92 1.55 4.64 22.89
C ARG A 92 1.51 3.12 22.73
N SER A 93 0.37 2.55 22.33
CA SER A 93 0.26 1.11 22.10
C SER A 93 1.08 0.65 20.90
N VAL A 94 1.18 1.45 19.85
CA VAL A 94 2.04 1.18 18.70
C VAL A 94 3.51 1.16 19.11
N VAL A 95 3.94 2.10 19.95
CA VAL A 95 5.31 2.18 20.46
C VAL A 95 5.67 0.97 21.32
N SER A 96 4.75 0.53 22.19
CA SER A 96 5.00 -0.53 23.17
C SER A 96 4.71 -1.95 22.68
N ASN A 97 4.10 -2.13 21.53
CA ASN A 97 3.68 -3.44 21.00
C ASN A 97 4.57 -3.89 19.83
N SER A 98 5.43 -4.88 20.11
CA SER A 98 6.34 -5.43 19.09
C SER A 98 5.64 -6.08 17.90
N MET A 99 4.42 -6.59 18.07
CA MET A 99 3.65 -7.16 16.95
C MET A 99 3.20 -6.10 15.96
N LEU A 100 2.80 -4.92 16.43
CA LEU A 100 2.44 -3.79 15.58
C LEU A 100 3.64 -3.26 14.80
N TYR A 101 4.83 -3.41 15.34
CA TYR A 101 6.05 -3.06 14.66
C TYR A 101 6.26 -3.84 13.35
N GLN A 102 5.98 -5.13 13.34
CA GLN A 102 6.06 -5.95 12.13
C GLN A 102 5.10 -5.47 11.04
N GLU A 103 4.00 -4.87 11.45
CA GLU A 103 3.02 -4.25 10.56
C GLU A 103 3.41 -2.82 10.11
N GLY A 104 4.61 -2.36 10.44
CA GLY A 104 5.06 -1.00 10.13
C GLY A 104 4.63 0.07 11.12
N TRP A 105 4.05 -0.30 12.25
CA TRP A 105 3.50 0.62 13.25
C TRP A 105 4.47 0.94 14.39
N GLY A 106 5.53 0.17 14.51
CA GLY A 106 6.50 0.33 15.58
C GLY A 106 7.35 1.58 15.43
N VAL A 107 7.97 1.99 16.52
CA VAL A 107 8.91 3.10 16.60
C VAL A 107 10.11 2.74 17.45
N ASP A 108 11.20 3.37 17.16
CA ASP A 108 12.52 3.45 17.77
C ASP A 108 13.03 2.27 18.64
N ALA A 109 12.63 2.16 19.89
CA ALA A 109 13.24 1.24 20.84
C ALA A 109 13.08 -0.25 20.56
N ILE A 110 12.06 -0.62 19.79
CA ILE A 110 11.73 -2.01 19.47
C ILE A 110 11.94 -2.34 17.98
N LYS A 111 12.40 -1.38 17.23
CA LYS A 111 12.68 -1.58 15.80
C LYS A 111 13.88 -2.48 15.62
N HIS A 112 13.62 -3.62 15.06
CA HIS A 112 14.62 -4.61 14.73
C HIS A 112 14.62 -4.89 13.24
N SER A 113 15.72 -4.62 12.59
CA SER A 113 15.89 -4.85 11.15
C SER A 113 15.57 -6.27 10.68
N ALA A 114 15.67 -7.26 11.58
CA ALA A 114 15.34 -8.65 11.27
C ALA A 114 13.82 -8.93 11.17
N THR A 115 12.98 -8.10 11.78
CA THR A 115 11.52 -8.30 11.82
C THR A 115 10.74 -7.20 11.11
N TYR A 116 11.32 -6.03 10.98
CA TYR A 116 10.69 -4.89 10.32
C TYR A 116 10.91 -4.92 8.81
N SER A 117 9.84 -5.11 8.09
CA SER A 117 9.88 -5.16 6.63
C SER A 117 9.66 -3.80 5.94
N GLY A 118 9.26 -2.76 6.69
CA GLY A 118 8.94 -1.45 6.14
C GLY A 118 7.84 -1.49 5.07
N GLY A 119 6.90 -2.41 5.19
CA GLY A 119 5.83 -2.62 4.21
C GLY A 119 6.14 -3.68 3.15
N LEU A 120 7.37 -4.18 3.07
CA LEU A 120 7.77 -5.15 2.03
C LEU A 120 6.96 -6.45 2.09
N SER A 121 6.64 -6.96 3.27
CA SER A 121 5.84 -8.18 3.43
C SER A 121 4.45 -8.05 2.83
N ARG A 122 3.83 -6.89 2.97
CA ARG A 122 2.53 -6.58 2.33
C ARG A 122 2.68 -6.36 0.84
N GLY A 123 3.71 -5.64 0.42
CA GLY A 123 4.02 -5.42 -0.99
C GLY A 123 4.23 -6.74 -1.74
N CYS A 124 4.87 -7.73 -1.12
CA CYS A 124 5.04 -9.06 -1.71
C CYS A 124 3.70 -9.72 -2.06
N VAL A 125 2.71 -9.60 -1.18
CA VAL A 125 1.38 -10.20 -1.38
C VAL A 125 0.52 -9.34 -2.32
N ARG A 126 0.40 -8.03 -2.03
CA ARG A 126 -0.59 -7.14 -2.66
C ARG A 126 -0.17 -6.62 -4.03
N THR A 127 1.12 -6.45 -4.25
CA THR A 127 1.67 -5.79 -5.44
C THR A 127 2.57 -6.70 -6.24
N TYR A 128 3.56 -7.35 -5.62
CA TYR A 128 4.58 -8.09 -6.38
C TYR A 128 4.10 -9.46 -6.87
N ALA A 129 3.26 -10.18 -6.13
CA ALA A 129 2.66 -11.41 -6.63
C ALA A 129 1.76 -11.13 -7.86
N PRO A 130 0.82 -10.15 -7.83
CA PRO A 130 0.12 -9.69 -9.02
C PRO A 130 1.04 -9.24 -10.16
N ALA A 131 2.11 -8.49 -9.84
CA ALA A 131 3.06 -8.01 -10.85
C ALA A 131 3.77 -9.17 -11.57
N GLN A 132 4.24 -10.15 -10.82
CA GLN A 132 4.90 -11.34 -11.36
C GLN A 132 3.97 -12.16 -12.27
N ARG A 133 2.68 -12.22 -11.94
CA ARG A 133 1.66 -12.88 -12.79
C ARG A 133 1.67 -12.36 -14.22
N PHE A 134 1.98 -11.07 -14.41
CA PHE A 134 2.08 -10.40 -15.71
C PHE A 134 3.52 -10.17 -16.18
N GLY A 135 4.52 -10.81 -15.56
CA GLY A 135 5.93 -10.72 -15.97
C GLY A 135 6.59 -9.37 -15.66
N PHE A 136 6.11 -8.66 -14.63
CA PHE A 136 6.78 -7.48 -14.12
C PHE A 136 7.68 -7.82 -12.93
N SER A 137 8.78 -7.08 -12.81
CA SER A 137 9.61 -7.03 -11.61
C SER A 137 9.29 -5.76 -10.84
N GLY A 138 8.71 -5.90 -9.65
CA GLY A 138 8.32 -4.78 -8.79
C GLY A 138 9.47 -4.29 -7.92
N LEU A 139 9.51 -2.98 -7.69
CA LEU A 139 10.41 -2.32 -6.75
C LEU A 139 9.73 -1.10 -6.12
N SER A 140 9.68 -1.06 -4.79
CA SER A 140 9.38 0.18 -4.09
C SER A 140 10.65 0.84 -3.56
N PRO A 141 10.87 2.12 -3.85
CA PRO A 141 11.94 2.89 -3.24
C PRO A 141 11.84 2.95 -1.71
N PHE A 142 10.61 2.94 -1.18
CA PHE A 142 10.34 3.05 0.27
C PHE A 142 10.69 1.78 1.05
N THR A 143 10.72 0.61 0.43
CA THR A 143 11.10 -0.64 1.09
C THR A 143 12.60 -0.94 1.03
N ARG A 144 13.40 0.00 0.53
CA ARG A 144 14.85 -0.18 0.51
C ARG A 144 15.44 -0.09 1.91
N PRO A 145 16.38 -0.98 2.27
CA PRO A 145 16.98 -0.99 3.61
C PRO A 145 17.59 0.36 4.03
N SER A 146 18.13 1.12 3.08
CA SER A 146 18.67 2.45 3.36
C SER A 146 17.60 3.45 3.80
N LEU A 147 16.43 3.43 3.17
CA LEU A 147 15.32 4.32 3.53
C LEU A 147 14.66 3.86 4.83
N ILE A 148 14.48 2.55 5.02
CA ILE A 148 13.96 2.00 6.28
C ILE A 148 14.83 2.44 7.46
N ARG A 149 16.16 2.35 7.34
CA ARG A 149 17.09 2.82 8.39
C ARG A 149 16.95 4.31 8.71
N ILE A 150 16.74 5.14 7.68
CA ILE A 150 16.49 6.57 7.88
C ILE A 150 15.17 6.78 8.63
N ALA A 151 14.11 6.10 8.19
CA ALA A 151 12.80 6.18 8.82
C ALA A 151 12.81 5.67 10.26
N GLU A 152 13.57 4.61 10.53
CA GLU A 152 13.81 4.10 11.88
C GLU A 152 14.49 5.12 12.80
N GLY A 153 15.32 5.98 12.26
CA GLY A 153 15.99 7.05 13.02
C GLY A 153 15.10 8.26 13.33
N ILE A 154 13.88 8.34 12.78
CA ILE A 154 12.96 9.44 13.09
C ILE A 154 12.33 9.21 14.46
N PRO A 155 12.51 10.14 15.44
CA PRO A 155 11.97 9.98 16.78
C PRO A 155 10.47 10.33 16.84
N PHE A 156 9.62 9.49 16.24
CA PHE A 156 8.18 9.75 16.07
C PHE A 156 7.47 10.03 17.40
N ASP A 157 7.80 9.29 18.47
CA ASP A 157 7.19 9.50 19.79
C ASP A 157 7.50 10.91 20.32
N ALA A 158 8.76 11.33 20.27
CA ALA A 158 9.18 12.65 20.72
C ALA A 158 8.55 13.77 19.84
N LEU A 159 8.46 13.56 18.52
CA LEU A 159 7.91 14.55 17.59
C LEU A 159 6.39 14.69 17.72
N THR A 160 5.69 13.63 18.08
CA THR A 160 4.22 13.63 18.18
C THR A 160 3.71 13.88 19.59
N ALA A 161 4.53 13.62 20.61
CA ALA A 161 4.13 13.65 22.01
C ALA A 161 2.84 12.84 22.28
N GLY A 162 2.66 11.72 21.60
CA GLY A 162 1.48 10.84 21.72
C GLY A 162 0.23 11.34 20.99
N SER A 163 0.34 12.36 20.12
CA SER A 163 -0.78 12.87 19.34
C SER A 163 -0.87 12.19 17.98
N THR A 164 -2.03 11.56 17.67
CA THR A 164 -2.32 10.96 16.37
C THR A 164 -2.42 12.01 15.27
N GLU A 165 -3.02 13.15 15.56
CA GLU A 165 -3.11 14.27 14.61
C GLU A 165 -1.72 14.73 14.16
N LYS A 166 -0.79 14.91 15.11
CA LYS A 166 0.60 15.25 14.77
C LYS A 166 1.29 14.14 13.98
N LEU A 167 1.00 12.89 14.26
CA LEU A 167 1.57 11.76 13.51
C LEU A 167 1.17 11.82 12.03
N TYR A 168 -0.10 12.06 11.73
CA TYR A 168 -0.56 12.18 10.35
C TYR A 168 -0.01 13.43 9.65
N ALA A 169 0.09 14.53 10.36
CA ALA A 169 0.68 15.76 9.81
C ALA A 169 2.17 15.61 9.47
N LEU A 170 2.88 14.77 10.21
CA LEU A 170 4.33 14.58 10.02
C LEU A 170 4.69 14.10 8.63
N LYS A 171 3.98 13.16 8.04
CA LYS A 171 4.25 12.69 6.68
C LYS A 171 4.20 13.83 5.68
N GLY A 172 3.11 14.60 5.73
CA GLY A 172 2.94 15.76 4.85
C GLY A 172 4.04 16.79 5.03
N GLU A 173 4.42 17.07 6.26
CA GLU A 173 5.46 18.02 6.58
C GLU A 173 6.85 17.55 6.10
N LEU A 174 7.21 16.29 6.35
CA LEU A 174 8.48 15.72 5.91
C LEU A 174 8.62 15.77 4.39
N VAL A 175 7.59 15.37 3.67
CA VAL A 175 7.59 15.38 2.19
C VAL A 175 7.70 16.81 1.66
N ARG A 176 6.88 17.75 2.15
CA ARG A 176 6.91 19.16 1.70
C ARG A 176 8.26 19.81 1.94
N ARG A 177 8.81 19.65 3.16
CA ARG A 177 10.13 20.21 3.50
C ARG A 177 11.24 19.61 2.64
N GLY A 178 11.22 18.30 2.44
CA GLY A 178 12.19 17.61 1.61
C GLY A 178 12.16 18.09 0.15
N MET A 179 10.97 18.18 -0.44
CA MET A 179 10.79 18.65 -1.82
C MET A 179 11.16 20.11 -1.99
N ARG A 180 10.75 20.98 -1.04
CA ARG A 180 11.14 22.39 -1.05
C ARG A 180 12.65 22.58 -0.90
N ALA A 181 13.29 21.86 0.01
CA ALA A 181 14.73 21.96 0.24
C ALA A 181 15.54 21.44 -0.96
N ARG A 182 15.06 20.39 -1.65
CA ARG A 182 15.81 19.73 -2.73
C ARG A 182 15.55 20.33 -4.10
N TYR A 183 14.31 20.72 -4.37
CA TYR A 183 13.82 21.09 -5.70
C TYR A 183 13.18 22.48 -5.76
N GLY A 184 12.99 23.15 -4.64
CA GLY A 184 12.30 24.45 -4.58
C GLY A 184 10.79 24.35 -4.87
N VAL A 185 10.21 23.15 -4.88
CA VAL A 185 8.81 22.89 -5.25
C VAL A 185 7.94 22.73 -4.02
N ASP A 186 6.77 23.34 -4.07
CA ASP A 186 5.72 23.14 -3.08
C ASP A 186 4.90 21.88 -3.46
N PHE A 187 5.24 20.78 -2.83
CA PHE A 187 4.74 19.47 -3.19
C PHE A 187 3.39 19.19 -2.51
N PRO A 188 2.32 18.90 -3.26
CA PRO A 188 1.04 18.58 -2.67
C PRO A 188 1.08 17.21 -1.98
N VAL A 189 0.54 17.16 -0.76
CA VAL A 189 0.35 15.91 -0.01
C VAL A 189 -1.11 15.76 0.33
N PHE A 190 -1.70 14.65 -0.09
CA PHE A 190 -3.10 14.34 0.11
C PHE A 190 -3.28 13.42 1.31
N GLU A 191 -4.49 13.42 1.86
CA GLU A 191 -4.89 12.49 2.90
C GLU A 191 -4.81 11.04 2.43
N LYS A 192 -4.55 10.13 3.37
CA LYS A 192 -4.52 8.69 3.13
C LYS A 192 -5.87 8.20 2.63
N ARG A 193 -5.85 7.47 1.52
CA ARG A 193 -6.99 6.71 1.00
C ARG A 193 -6.57 5.30 0.69
N ARG A 194 -7.49 4.37 0.83
CA ARG A 194 -7.24 2.98 0.45
C ARG A 194 -7.31 2.85 -1.06
N PHE A 195 -6.30 2.25 -1.67
CA PHE A 195 -6.20 2.06 -3.11
C PHE A 195 -7.43 1.39 -3.72
N GLN A 196 -7.88 0.29 -3.13
CA GLN A 196 -9.04 -0.46 -3.62
C GLN A 196 -10.35 0.34 -3.57
N HIS A 197 -10.48 1.28 -2.62
CA HIS A 197 -11.66 2.14 -2.52
C HIS A 197 -11.64 3.28 -3.56
N GLY A 198 -10.49 3.58 -4.13
CA GLY A 198 -10.36 4.56 -5.21
C GLY A 198 -10.69 4.01 -6.60
N ALA A 199 -10.76 2.68 -6.74
CA ALA A 199 -11.01 2.01 -8.00
C ALA A 199 -12.51 1.75 -8.26
N LEU A 200 -13.33 1.64 -7.21
CA LEU A 200 -14.76 1.31 -7.29
C LEU A 200 -15.58 2.25 -6.42
N ASP A 201 -16.85 2.48 -6.81
CA ASP A 201 -17.81 3.05 -5.86
C ASP A 201 -18.15 2.06 -4.73
N ALA A 202 -18.68 2.59 -3.62
CA ALA A 202 -18.93 1.79 -2.41
C ALA A 202 -19.90 0.61 -2.64
N ARG A 203 -20.90 0.77 -3.54
CA ARG A 203 -21.87 -0.29 -3.83
C ARG A 203 -21.23 -1.38 -4.68
N ALA A 204 -20.51 -1.03 -5.73
CA ALA A 204 -19.77 -1.97 -6.56
C ALA A 204 -18.70 -2.71 -5.74
N PHE A 205 -17.99 -2.00 -4.86
CA PHE A 205 -17.03 -2.59 -3.93
C PHE A 205 -17.67 -3.64 -3.03
N SER A 206 -18.73 -3.29 -2.28
CA SER A 206 -19.41 -4.21 -1.37
C SER A 206 -19.99 -5.44 -2.09
N ARG A 207 -20.45 -5.27 -3.33
CA ARG A 207 -20.96 -6.39 -4.13
C ARG A 207 -19.83 -7.32 -4.59
N ARG A 208 -18.71 -6.75 -5.03
CA ARG A 208 -17.58 -7.53 -5.59
C ARG A 208 -16.81 -8.27 -4.49
N PHE A 209 -16.63 -7.64 -3.34
CA PHE A 209 -15.89 -8.18 -2.20
C PHE A 209 -16.85 -8.60 -1.07
N SER A 210 -17.88 -9.34 -1.41
CA SER A 210 -18.88 -9.83 -0.45
C SER A 210 -18.48 -11.14 0.24
N ALA A 211 -17.47 -11.85 -0.26
CA ALA A 211 -17.03 -13.11 0.29
C ALA A 211 -16.38 -12.95 1.67
N SER A 212 -16.71 -13.88 2.57
CA SER A 212 -16.10 -13.93 3.89
C SER A 212 -14.67 -14.48 3.84
N VAL A 213 -13.93 -14.32 4.94
CA VAL A 213 -12.61 -14.95 5.09
C VAL A 213 -12.67 -16.47 4.98
N ASP A 214 -13.75 -17.10 5.43
CA ASP A 214 -13.93 -18.56 5.36
C ASP A 214 -14.16 -19.03 3.91
N GLU A 215 -14.86 -18.25 3.09
CA GLU A 215 -15.04 -18.54 1.67
C GLU A 215 -13.72 -18.42 0.90
N TYR A 216 -12.94 -17.36 1.13
CA TYR A 216 -11.62 -17.25 0.53
C TYR A 216 -10.67 -18.36 1.00
N ARG A 217 -10.73 -18.72 2.29
CA ARG A 217 -9.94 -19.82 2.84
C ARG A 217 -10.33 -21.17 2.23
N ALA A 218 -11.63 -21.43 2.07
CA ALA A 218 -12.12 -22.66 1.44
C ALA A 218 -11.60 -22.76 -0.01
N HIS A 219 -11.65 -21.66 -0.75
CA HIS A 219 -11.09 -21.61 -2.11
C HIS A 219 -9.58 -21.85 -2.09
N TRP A 220 -8.83 -21.18 -1.22
CA TRP A 220 -7.39 -21.38 -1.08
C TRP A 220 -7.04 -22.85 -0.78
N LEU A 221 -7.76 -23.48 0.16
CA LEU A 221 -7.58 -24.90 0.47
C LEU A 221 -7.86 -25.80 -0.75
N SER A 222 -8.88 -25.50 -1.54
CA SER A 222 -9.21 -26.28 -2.73
C SER A 222 -8.10 -26.30 -3.78
N LEU A 223 -7.32 -25.20 -3.85
CA LEU A 223 -6.18 -25.09 -4.77
C LEU A 223 -4.97 -25.92 -4.33
N HIS A 224 -4.81 -26.13 -3.02
CA HIS A 224 -3.61 -26.75 -2.46
C HIS A 224 -3.80 -28.20 -2.05
N VAL A 225 -5.04 -28.63 -1.69
CA VAL A 225 -5.34 -30.00 -1.25
C VAL A 225 -5.62 -30.94 -2.43
N ALA A 226 -5.94 -30.43 -3.60
CA ALA A 226 -6.22 -31.26 -4.79
C ALA A 226 -4.98 -31.94 -5.41
N HIS A 227 -3.80 -31.72 -4.84
CA HIS A 227 -2.52 -32.25 -5.34
C HIS A 227 -1.82 -33.23 -4.36
N THR A 228 -2.53 -33.68 -3.30
CA THR A 228 -2.07 -34.75 -2.41
C THR A 228 -2.93 -36.00 -2.60
#